data_748c5d73da44619c13ca02b1169c1b65
#
_entry.id   748c5d73da44619c13ca02b1169c1b65
#
_cell.length_a   1.000
_cell.length_b   1.000
_cell.length_c   1.000
_cell.angle_alpha   90.00
_cell.angle_beta   90.00
_cell.angle_gamma   90.00
#
_symmetry.space_group_name_H-M   'P 1'
#
loop_
_entity.id
_entity.type
_entity.pdbx_description
1 polymer ?
#
loop_
_entity_poly.entity_id
_entity_poly.type
_entity_poly.pdbx_seq_one_letter_code
_entity_poly.pdbx_strand_id
1 'polypeptide(L)'
;AALTLGDWLIALSFEFAAEAAEISNSPRLIRILAQHMSQTTAGEAMELEWDGTLNGNTYLTIAADKTAPLLTAPLQGIAVMAGDHDAEQTISAYFRDLGEAYQIGNDIANFNGNDGAKLVAGDLARRAPNAVTLSFVDKLDADERVIFEQWYKSGDTKDLAAWRDRVLHSVAIEAASDRMFATLDRAEQKAERLSVELSDVTTPVQKLINEACTAACTNSAS
;
A
#
# COMPACT_ATOMS: atom_id res chain seq x y z
N ALA A 1 -22.25 -12.19 4.56
CA ALA A 1 -22.46 -11.75 3.17
C ALA A 1 -21.18 -11.23 2.53
N ALA A 2 -20.45 -10.27 3.13
CA ALA A 2 -19.25 -9.68 2.51
C ALA A 2 -18.10 -10.70 2.33
N LEU A 3 -17.79 -11.52 3.33
CA LEU A 3 -16.79 -12.59 3.24
C LEU A 3 -17.10 -13.57 2.11
N THR A 4 -18.34 -14.09 2.07
CA THR A 4 -18.76 -15.04 1.05
C THR A 4 -18.71 -14.45 -0.36
N LEU A 5 -18.99 -13.15 -0.51
CA LEU A 5 -18.83 -12.45 -1.78
C LEU A 5 -17.34 -12.35 -2.16
N GLY A 6 -16.47 -12.04 -1.20
CA GLY A 6 -15.02 -12.02 -1.42
C GLY A 6 -14.48 -13.38 -1.87
N ASP A 7 -14.85 -14.46 -1.17
CA ASP A 7 -14.45 -15.82 -1.52
C ASP A 7 -14.94 -16.21 -2.94
N TRP A 8 -16.16 -15.84 -3.28
CA TRP A 8 -16.71 -16.08 -4.61
C TRP A 8 -15.95 -15.30 -5.70
N LEU A 9 -15.63 -14.03 -5.47
CA LEU A 9 -14.85 -13.22 -6.43
C LEU A 9 -13.43 -13.76 -6.62
N ILE A 10 -12.80 -14.28 -5.56
CA ILE A 10 -11.51 -14.95 -5.65
C ILE A 10 -11.63 -16.22 -6.51
N ALA A 11 -12.61 -17.06 -6.24
CA ALA A 11 -12.85 -18.29 -7.03
C ALA A 11 -13.10 -17.96 -8.50
N LEU A 12 -13.92 -16.95 -8.80
CA LEU A 12 -14.21 -16.49 -10.15
C LEU A 12 -12.94 -15.95 -10.87
N SER A 13 -12.06 -15.29 -10.14
CA SER A 13 -10.77 -14.82 -10.69
C SER A 13 -9.90 -15.98 -11.16
N PHE A 14 -9.86 -17.07 -10.40
CA PHE A 14 -9.13 -18.28 -10.80
C PHE A 14 -9.80 -19.01 -11.97
N GLU A 15 -11.13 -19.01 -12.05
CA GLU A 15 -11.86 -19.57 -13.20
C GLU A 15 -11.49 -18.82 -14.49
N PHE A 16 -11.54 -17.48 -14.48
CA PHE A 16 -11.11 -16.68 -15.62
C PHE A 16 -9.63 -16.83 -15.98
N ALA A 17 -8.76 -16.93 -14.97
CA ALA A 17 -7.34 -17.17 -15.21
C ALA A 17 -7.09 -18.54 -15.83
N ALA A 18 -7.86 -19.57 -15.44
CA ALA A 18 -7.78 -20.91 -16.03
C ALA A 18 -8.27 -20.90 -17.50
N GLU A 19 -9.41 -20.27 -17.78
CA GLU A 19 -9.93 -20.12 -19.15
C GLU A 19 -8.92 -19.37 -20.05
N ALA A 20 -8.37 -18.26 -19.57
CA ALA A 20 -7.33 -17.52 -20.29
C ALA A 20 -6.07 -18.38 -20.53
N ALA A 21 -5.67 -19.21 -19.56
CA ALA A 21 -4.53 -20.11 -19.67
C ALA A 21 -4.77 -21.21 -20.72
N GLU A 22 -5.97 -21.76 -20.81
CA GLU A 22 -6.38 -22.73 -21.83
C GLU A 22 -6.36 -22.12 -23.23
N ILE A 23 -7.00 -20.94 -23.41
CA ILE A 23 -7.09 -20.24 -24.69
C ILE A 23 -5.69 -19.84 -25.21
N SER A 24 -4.83 -19.33 -24.32
CA SER A 24 -3.48 -18.86 -24.66
C SER A 24 -2.42 -19.96 -24.65
N ASN A 25 -2.76 -21.18 -24.24
CA ASN A 25 -1.81 -22.26 -23.94
C ASN A 25 -0.68 -21.81 -22.99
N SER A 26 -1.02 -20.98 -21.98
CA SER A 26 -0.09 -20.40 -21.02
C SER A 26 -0.49 -20.69 -19.57
N PRO A 27 -0.16 -21.87 -19.02
CA PRO A 27 -0.50 -22.23 -17.62
C PRO A 27 0.17 -21.29 -16.60
N ARG A 28 1.13 -20.49 -17.03
CA ARG A 28 1.82 -19.48 -16.22
C ARG A 28 0.85 -18.41 -15.68
N LEU A 29 -0.27 -18.14 -16.37
CA LEU A 29 -1.27 -17.16 -15.92
C LEU A 29 -1.88 -17.52 -14.56
N ILE A 30 -2.24 -18.79 -14.36
CA ILE A 30 -2.77 -19.27 -13.08
C ILE A 30 -1.71 -19.09 -11.98
N ARG A 31 -0.45 -19.40 -12.29
CA ARG A 31 0.65 -19.24 -11.33
C ARG A 31 0.86 -17.79 -10.93
N ILE A 32 0.80 -16.84 -11.88
CA ILE A 32 0.91 -15.41 -11.63
C ILE A 32 -0.18 -14.99 -10.65
N LEU A 33 -1.45 -15.30 -10.93
CA LEU A 33 -2.55 -14.96 -10.03
C LEU A 33 -2.33 -15.55 -8.64
N ALA A 34 -1.98 -16.83 -8.54
CA ALA A 34 -1.76 -17.51 -7.27
C ALA A 34 -0.60 -16.89 -6.47
N GLN A 35 0.51 -16.54 -7.13
CA GLN A 35 1.65 -15.89 -6.49
C GLN A 35 1.28 -14.51 -5.95
N HIS A 36 0.58 -13.68 -6.73
CA HIS A 36 0.15 -12.35 -6.28
C HIS A 36 -0.89 -12.42 -5.15
N MET A 37 -1.84 -13.34 -5.22
CA MET A 37 -2.78 -13.59 -4.11
C MET A 37 -2.05 -14.01 -2.83
N SER A 38 -1.07 -14.90 -2.93
CA SER A 38 -0.25 -15.34 -1.80
C SER A 38 0.56 -14.18 -1.22
N GLN A 39 1.14 -13.33 -2.07
CA GLN A 39 1.92 -12.16 -1.64
C GLN A 39 1.05 -11.13 -0.92
N THR A 40 -0.14 -10.82 -1.45
CA THR A 40 -1.10 -9.91 -0.78
C THR A 40 -1.51 -10.46 0.58
N THR A 41 -1.81 -11.76 0.66
CA THR A 41 -2.18 -12.40 1.94
C THR A 41 -1.03 -12.36 2.93
N ALA A 42 0.21 -12.56 2.47
CA ALA A 42 1.39 -12.45 3.32
C ALA A 42 1.60 -11.02 3.85
N GLY A 43 1.39 -10.00 3.01
CA GLY A 43 1.46 -8.60 3.42
C GLY A 43 0.43 -8.26 4.51
N GLU A 44 -0.82 -8.73 4.35
CA GLU A 44 -1.85 -8.59 5.39
C GLU A 44 -1.49 -9.33 6.69
N ALA A 45 -0.95 -10.54 6.58
CA ALA A 45 -0.53 -11.32 7.75
C ALA A 45 0.62 -10.61 8.50
N MET A 46 1.60 -10.05 7.78
CA MET A 46 2.69 -9.27 8.38
C MET A 46 2.18 -8.04 9.14
N GLU A 47 1.13 -7.37 8.64
CA GLU A 47 0.52 -6.26 9.36
C GLU A 47 -0.20 -6.74 10.62
N LEU A 48 -0.96 -7.84 10.55
CA LEU A 48 -1.67 -8.41 11.71
C LEU A 48 -0.72 -8.93 12.79
N GLU A 49 0.45 -9.43 12.39
CA GLU A 49 1.49 -9.96 13.29
C GLU A 49 2.52 -8.89 13.69
N TRP A 50 2.24 -7.61 13.40
CA TRP A 50 3.14 -6.52 13.70
C TRP A 50 3.45 -6.44 15.21
N ASP A 51 4.73 -6.52 15.55
CA ASP A 51 5.21 -6.55 16.93
C ASP A 51 5.45 -5.16 17.56
N GLY A 52 5.10 -4.10 16.84
CA GLY A 52 5.34 -2.72 17.25
C GLY A 52 6.78 -2.24 17.04
N THR A 53 7.62 -2.98 16.35
CA THR A 53 8.98 -2.54 16.01
C THR A 53 8.95 -1.57 14.84
N LEU A 54 9.16 -0.29 15.10
CA LEU A 54 9.09 0.79 14.12
C LEU A 54 10.30 0.74 13.17
N ASN A 55 10.14 0.00 12.06
CA ASN A 55 11.15 -0.19 11.02
C ASN A 55 10.57 0.18 9.65
N GLY A 56 11.13 1.23 9.04
CA GLY A 56 10.67 1.75 7.76
C GLY A 56 10.76 0.73 6.62
N ASN A 57 11.78 -0.13 6.57
CA ASN A 57 11.91 -1.13 5.51
C ASN A 57 10.83 -2.21 5.62
N THR A 58 10.53 -2.67 6.83
CA THR A 58 9.44 -3.64 7.07
C THR A 58 8.10 -3.03 6.70
N TYR A 59 7.84 -1.78 7.11
CA TYR A 59 6.63 -1.05 6.71
C TYR A 59 6.48 -0.98 5.19
N LEU A 60 7.53 -0.60 4.46
CA LEU A 60 7.47 -0.50 2.99
C LEU A 60 7.18 -1.84 2.31
N THR A 61 7.69 -2.92 2.86
CA THR A 61 7.37 -4.27 2.38
C THR A 61 5.89 -4.56 2.56
N ILE A 62 5.34 -4.32 3.76
CA ILE A 62 3.91 -4.50 4.05
C ILE A 62 3.07 -3.63 3.12
N ALA A 63 3.37 -2.33 3.02
CA ALA A 63 2.62 -1.37 2.21
C ALA A 63 2.57 -1.78 0.73
N ALA A 64 3.71 -2.18 0.15
CA ALA A 64 3.75 -2.63 -1.24
C ALA A 64 3.01 -3.97 -1.43
N ASP A 65 3.24 -4.95 -0.55
CA ASP A 65 2.72 -6.30 -0.72
C ASP A 65 1.20 -6.40 -0.49
N LYS A 66 0.60 -5.50 0.26
CA LYS A 66 -0.87 -5.45 0.43
C LYS A 66 -1.63 -5.06 -0.84
N THR A 67 -1.08 -4.19 -1.67
CA THR A 67 -1.81 -3.56 -2.79
C THR A 67 -1.23 -3.87 -4.16
N ALA A 68 0.08 -3.74 -4.33
CA ALA A 68 0.74 -3.86 -5.63
C ALA A 68 0.49 -5.19 -6.35
N PRO A 69 0.49 -6.37 -5.68
CA PRO A 69 0.38 -7.64 -6.39
C PRO A 69 -0.92 -7.78 -7.18
N LEU A 70 -2.05 -7.35 -6.61
CA LEU A 70 -3.36 -7.48 -7.28
C LEU A 70 -3.52 -6.52 -8.46
N LEU A 71 -2.86 -5.38 -8.43
CA LEU A 71 -2.77 -4.45 -9.57
C LEU A 71 -1.83 -4.97 -10.66
N THR A 72 -0.77 -5.67 -10.25
CA THR A 72 0.26 -6.21 -11.15
C THR A 72 -0.24 -7.42 -11.94
N ALA A 73 -0.98 -8.33 -11.29
CA ALA A 73 -1.31 -9.64 -11.84
C ALA A 73 -1.94 -9.62 -13.24
N PRO A 74 -2.96 -8.79 -13.55
CA PRO A 74 -3.59 -8.80 -14.87
C PRO A 74 -2.63 -8.37 -15.97
N LEU A 75 -1.89 -7.29 -15.75
CA LEU A 75 -0.98 -6.73 -16.77
C LEU A 75 0.28 -7.56 -16.95
N GLN A 76 0.80 -8.14 -15.87
CA GLN A 76 1.89 -9.11 -15.97
C GLN A 76 1.43 -10.35 -16.76
N GLY A 77 0.19 -10.79 -16.57
CA GLY A 77 -0.39 -11.86 -17.36
C GLY A 77 -0.41 -11.54 -18.88
N ILE A 78 -0.79 -10.32 -19.23
CA ILE A 78 -0.78 -9.85 -20.62
C ILE A 78 0.65 -9.84 -21.19
N ALA A 79 1.63 -9.29 -20.44
CA ALA A 79 3.03 -9.28 -20.86
C ALA A 79 3.59 -10.70 -21.08
N VAL A 80 3.23 -11.65 -20.21
CA VAL A 80 3.58 -13.07 -20.36
C VAL A 80 3.00 -13.68 -21.61
N MET A 81 1.73 -13.39 -21.94
CA MET A 81 1.11 -13.89 -23.18
C MET A 81 1.76 -13.29 -24.42
N ALA A 82 2.24 -12.05 -24.35
CA ALA A 82 2.98 -11.39 -25.41
C ALA A 82 4.45 -11.86 -25.53
N GLY A 83 4.96 -12.60 -24.53
CA GLY A 83 6.38 -12.98 -24.46
C GLY A 83 7.33 -11.82 -24.15
N ASP A 84 6.80 -10.72 -23.58
CA ASP A 84 7.55 -9.50 -23.28
C ASP A 84 8.04 -9.51 -21.83
N HIS A 85 9.26 -10.01 -21.62
CA HIS A 85 9.88 -10.10 -20.30
C HIS A 85 10.30 -8.73 -19.71
N ASP A 86 10.62 -7.77 -20.55
CA ASP A 86 11.00 -6.42 -20.09
C ASP A 86 9.76 -5.69 -19.58
N ALA A 87 8.63 -5.84 -20.27
CA ALA A 87 7.34 -5.33 -19.80
C ALA A 87 6.93 -5.98 -18.46
N GLU A 88 7.12 -7.29 -18.27
CA GLU A 88 6.83 -7.96 -16.99
C GLU A 88 7.54 -7.29 -15.81
N GLN A 89 8.85 -7.01 -15.97
CA GLN A 89 9.66 -6.40 -14.92
C GLN A 89 9.25 -4.94 -14.66
N THR A 90 9.01 -4.19 -15.73
CA THR A 90 8.61 -2.79 -15.65
C THR A 90 7.25 -2.64 -14.97
N ILE A 91 6.26 -3.45 -15.33
CA ILE A 91 4.92 -3.50 -14.73
C ILE A 91 5.02 -3.80 -13.23
N SER A 92 5.81 -4.80 -12.85
CA SER A 92 5.98 -5.18 -11.45
C SER A 92 6.61 -4.05 -10.61
N ALA A 93 7.63 -3.40 -11.16
CA ALA A 93 8.31 -2.29 -10.49
C ALA A 93 7.43 -1.03 -10.41
N TYR A 94 6.63 -0.76 -11.43
CA TYR A 94 5.69 0.35 -11.50
C TYR A 94 4.57 0.20 -10.46
N PHE A 95 3.88 -0.93 -10.44
CA PHE A 95 2.79 -1.14 -9.49
C PHE A 95 3.26 -1.30 -8.06
N ARG A 96 4.52 -1.72 -7.83
CA ARG A 96 5.09 -1.70 -6.49
C ARG A 96 5.12 -0.30 -5.92
N ASP A 97 5.60 0.69 -6.69
CA ASP A 97 5.60 2.08 -6.23
C ASP A 97 4.18 2.65 -6.10
N LEU A 98 3.27 2.35 -7.03
CA LEU A 98 1.88 2.80 -6.92
C LEU A 98 1.19 2.21 -5.68
N GLY A 99 1.40 0.94 -5.40
CA GLY A 99 0.83 0.28 -4.22
C GLY A 99 1.40 0.85 -2.92
N GLU A 100 2.72 1.11 -2.88
CA GLU A 100 3.37 1.78 -1.74
C GLU A 100 2.78 3.19 -1.53
N ALA A 101 2.68 4.00 -2.58
CA ALA A 101 2.13 5.35 -2.49
C ALA A 101 0.66 5.35 -2.03
N TYR A 102 -0.15 4.43 -2.55
CA TYR A 102 -1.54 4.29 -2.15
C TYR A 102 -1.69 3.96 -0.65
N GLN A 103 -0.85 3.06 -0.12
CA GLN A 103 -0.88 2.73 1.31
C GLN A 103 -0.42 3.90 2.17
N ILE A 104 0.63 4.63 1.77
CA ILE A 104 1.01 5.86 2.47
C ILE A 104 -0.13 6.88 2.44
N GLY A 105 -0.86 6.99 1.34
CA GLY A 105 -2.06 7.83 1.23
C GLY A 105 -3.16 7.42 2.22
N ASN A 106 -3.47 6.13 2.34
CA ASN A 106 -4.42 5.61 3.34
C ASN A 106 -3.99 5.94 4.77
N ASP A 107 -2.69 5.83 5.07
CA ASP A 107 -2.11 6.16 6.37
C ASP A 107 -2.27 7.65 6.69
N ILE A 108 -2.04 8.52 5.72
CA ILE A 108 -2.26 9.97 5.84
C ILE A 108 -3.75 10.26 6.05
N ALA A 109 -4.64 9.62 5.27
CA ALA A 109 -6.08 9.77 5.40
C ALA A 109 -6.59 9.38 6.79
N ASN A 110 -6.00 8.35 7.42
CA ASN A 110 -6.29 7.94 8.79
C ASN A 110 -5.97 9.05 9.81
N PHE A 111 -4.85 9.76 9.63
CA PHE A 111 -4.47 10.87 10.50
C PHE A 111 -5.23 12.17 10.21
N ASN A 112 -5.68 12.37 8.97
CA ASN A 112 -6.51 13.50 8.57
C ASN A 112 -8.01 13.28 8.80
N GLY A 113 -8.43 12.05 9.19
CA GLY A 113 -9.83 11.69 9.39
C GLY A 113 -10.62 11.51 8.09
N ASN A 114 -9.95 11.27 6.97
CA ASN A 114 -10.53 11.13 5.63
C ASN A 114 -10.79 9.67 5.23
N ASP A 115 -10.42 8.71 6.07
CA ASP A 115 -10.56 7.27 5.83
C ASP A 115 -11.96 6.73 6.15
N GLY A 116 -12.88 7.59 6.59
CA GLY A 116 -14.23 7.21 7.02
C GLY A 116 -14.28 6.50 8.37
N ALA A 117 -13.15 6.35 9.07
CA ALA A 117 -13.11 5.77 10.39
C ALA A 117 -13.67 6.74 11.46
N LYS A 118 -14.17 6.17 12.57
CA LYS A 118 -14.72 6.97 13.67
C LYS A 118 -13.64 7.69 14.51
N LEU A 119 -12.41 7.22 14.42
CA LEU A 119 -11.31 7.71 15.25
C LEU A 119 -10.17 8.21 14.38
N VAL A 120 -9.89 9.49 14.43
CA VAL A 120 -8.69 10.10 13.82
C VAL A 120 -7.44 9.48 14.43
N ALA A 121 -6.46 9.15 13.62
CA ALA A 121 -5.24 8.42 13.99
C ALA A 121 -5.55 7.07 14.69
N GLY A 122 -6.52 6.34 14.15
CA GLY A 122 -6.93 5.03 14.67
C GLY A 122 -5.80 3.99 14.58
N ASP A 123 -4.91 4.10 13.61
CA ASP A 123 -3.75 3.22 13.44
C ASP A 123 -2.75 3.39 14.59
N LEU A 124 -2.51 4.61 15.04
CA LEU A 124 -1.70 4.86 16.24
C LEU A 124 -2.30 4.18 17.48
N ALA A 125 -3.63 4.23 17.62
CA ALA A 125 -4.33 3.59 18.73
C ALA A 125 -4.23 2.05 18.68
N ARG A 126 -4.26 1.47 17.48
CA ARG A 126 -4.11 0.02 17.25
C ARG A 126 -2.67 -0.47 17.21
N ARG A 127 -1.70 0.44 17.23
CA ARG A 127 -0.28 0.12 17.03
C ARG A 127 -0.01 -0.54 15.67
N ALA A 128 -0.82 -0.20 14.66
CA ALA A 128 -0.60 -0.67 13.31
C ALA A 128 0.59 0.05 12.66
N PRO A 129 1.35 -0.63 11.78
CA PRO A 129 2.40 0.04 11.02
C PRO A 129 1.79 1.15 10.16
N ASN A 130 2.39 2.35 10.21
CA ASN A 130 1.81 3.53 9.56
C ASN A 130 2.90 4.53 9.20
N ALA A 131 2.87 5.08 7.98
CA ALA A 131 3.87 6.02 7.45
C ALA A 131 3.99 7.29 8.30
N VAL A 132 2.87 7.84 8.78
CA VAL A 132 2.89 9.06 9.60
C VAL A 132 3.55 8.80 10.95
N THR A 133 3.25 7.66 11.59
CA THR A 133 3.88 7.25 12.84
C THR A 133 5.39 7.08 12.66
N LEU A 134 5.84 6.43 11.59
CA LEU A 134 7.26 6.28 11.28
C LEU A 134 7.93 7.63 11.01
N SER A 135 7.30 8.51 10.22
CA SER A 135 7.81 9.85 9.96
C SER A 135 7.93 10.70 11.22
N PHE A 136 7.03 10.50 12.19
CA PHE A 136 7.12 11.13 13.50
C PHE A 136 8.34 10.65 14.27
N VAL A 137 8.55 9.34 14.35
CA VAL A 137 9.68 8.74 15.07
C VAL A 137 11.02 9.17 14.50
N ASP A 138 11.11 9.32 13.18
CA ASP A 138 12.33 9.77 12.50
C ASP A 138 12.70 11.24 12.82
N LYS A 139 11.78 12.02 13.40
CA LYS A 139 12.00 13.41 13.81
C LYS A 139 12.24 13.58 15.30
N LEU A 140 12.04 12.53 16.10
CA LEU A 140 12.31 12.56 17.54
C LEU A 140 13.83 12.53 17.80
N ASP A 141 14.23 13.18 18.90
CA ASP A 141 15.58 12.96 19.43
C ASP A 141 15.71 11.54 20.02
N ALA A 142 16.94 11.15 20.36
CA ALA A 142 17.24 9.79 20.80
C ALA A 142 16.47 9.38 22.06
N ASP A 143 16.33 10.30 23.02
CA ASP A 143 15.68 10.02 24.31
C ASP A 143 14.14 9.93 24.13
N GLU A 144 13.55 10.87 23.41
CA GLU A 144 12.14 10.88 23.08
C GLU A 144 11.74 9.65 22.23
N ARG A 145 12.60 9.26 21.30
CA ARG A 145 12.40 8.06 20.47
C ARG A 145 12.30 6.81 21.33
N VAL A 146 13.20 6.62 22.28
CA VAL A 146 13.16 5.47 23.20
C VAL A 146 11.85 5.44 23.98
N ILE A 147 11.44 6.60 24.51
CA ILE A 147 10.17 6.72 25.28
C ILE A 147 8.96 6.36 24.40
N PHE A 148 8.91 6.90 23.19
CA PHE A 148 7.82 6.63 22.25
C PHE A 148 7.77 5.16 21.85
N GLU A 149 8.91 4.55 21.46
CA GLU A 149 8.98 3.15 21.02
C GLU A 149 8.59 2.20 22.16
N GLN A 150 9.00 2.48 23.39
CA GLN A 150 8.59 1.69 24.57
C GLN A 150 7.07 1.78 24.79
N TRP A 151 6.50 2.99 24.75
CA TRP A 151 5.07 3.19 24.86
C TRP A 151 4.32 2.49 23.69
N TYR A 152 4.82 2.62 22.48
CA TYR A 152 4.19 2.03 21.31
C TYR A 152 4.16 0.50 21.40
N LYS A 153 5.26 -0.14 21.80
CA LYS A 153 5.34 -1.59 22.00
C LYS A 153 4.52 -2.11 23.19
N SER A 154 4.36 -1.31 24.23
CA SER A 154 3.61 -1.76 25.42
C SER A 154 2.13 -2.00 25.15
N GLY A 155 1.56 -1.39 24.11
CA GLY A 155 0.12 -1.40 23.84
C GLY A 155 -0.70 -0.63 24.90
N ASP A 156 -0.04 0.06 25.85
CA ASP A 156 -0.74 0.82 26.90
C ASP A 156 -1.52 1.98 26.27
N THR A 157 -2.76 2.15 26.69
CA THR A 157 -3.62 3.27 26.28
C THR A 157 -3.34 4.55 27.06
N LYS A 158 -2.59 4.46 28.16
CA LYS A 158 -2.12 5.64 28.86
C LYS A 158 -1.30 6.51 27.90
N ASP A 159 -1.47 7.78 28.00
CA ASP A 159 -0.80 8.80 27.17
C ASP A 159 -1.12 8.76 25.65
N LEU A 160 -2.04 7.87 25.21
CA LEU A 160 -2.44 7.81 23.80
C LEU A 160 -2.91 9.18 23.27
N ALA A 161 -3.71 9.90 24.06
CA ALA A 161 -4.22 11.21 23.66
C ALA A 161 -3.07 12.22 23.49
N ALA A 162 -2.10 12.21 24.41
CA ALA A 162 -0.94 13.09 24.36
C ALA A 162 -0.03 12.78 23.16
N TRP A 163 0.26 11.49 22.90
CA TRP A 163 1.04 11.10 21.75
C TRP A 163 0.33 11.41 20.42
N ARG A 164 -0.97 11.13 20.33
CA ARG A 164 -1.77 11.49 19.16
C ARG A 164 -1.71 12.99 18.86
N ASP A 165 -1.91 13.81 19.90
CA ASP A 165 -1.83 15.26 19.77
C ASP A 165 -0.45 15.72 19.28
N ARG A 166 0.63 15.16 19.84
CA ARG A 166 2.00 15.44 19.39
C ARG A 166 2.23 15.07 17.93
N VAL A 167 1.75 13.90 17.47
CA VAL A 167 1.88 13.48 16.07
C VAL A 167 1.12 14.42 15.15
N LEU A 168 -0.13 14.75 15.50
CA LEU A 168 -0.99 15.62 14.68
C LEU A 168 -0.46 17.06 14.55
N HIS A 169 0.27 17.57 15.56
CA HIS A 169 0.86 18.92 15.54
C HIS A 169 2.34 18.92 15.09
N SER A 170 2.86 17.78 14.68
CA SER A 170 4.22 17.67 14.14
C SER A 170 4.26 17.81 12.61
N VAL A 171 5.47 17.79 12.06
CA VAL A 171 5.70 17.73 10.59
C VAL A 171 5.56 16.32 10.01
N ALA A 172 5.06 15.33 10.78
CA ALA A 172 5.04 13.93 10.37
C ALA A 172 4.11 13.67 9.19
N ILE A 173 2.94 14.32 9.16
CA ILE A 173 1.98 14.20 8.03
C ILE A 173 2.60 14.79 6.76
N GLU A 174 3.24 15.96 6.85
CA GLU A 174 3.94 16.59 5.74
C GLU A 174 5.07 15.69 5.21
N ALA A 175 5.91 15.15 6.10
CA ALA A 175 6.99 14.24 5.73
C ALA A 175 6.50 12.93 5.09
N ALA A 176 5.38 12.38 5.57
CA ALA A 176 4.73 11.23 4.94
C ALA A 176 4.18 11.58 3.55
N SER A 177 3.58 12.78 3.40
CA SER A 177 3.08 13.28 2.11
C SER A 177 4.20 13.47 1.09
N ASP A 178 5.31 14.07 1.49
CA ASP A 178 6.49 14.23 0.63
C ASP A 178 7.01 12.87 0.14
N ARG A 179 7.07 11.88 1.03
CA ARG A 179 7.45 10.51 0.68
C ARG A 179 6.47 9.88 -0.31
N MET A 180 5.17 10.06 -0.09
CA MET A 180 4.13 9.55 -0.98
C MET A 180 4.27 10.14 -2.38
N PHE A 181 4.42 11.46 -2.51
CA PHE A 181 4.58 12.10 -3.81
C PHE A 181 5.89 11.71 -4.49
N ALA A 182 7.01 11.62 -3.77
CA ALA A 182 8.26 11.09 -4.32
C ALA A 182 8.12 9.64 -4.82
N THR A 183 7.25 8.85 -4.20
CA THR A 183 6.97 7.48 -4.65
C THR A 183 6.10 7.46 -5.91
N LEU A 184 5.11 8.36 -6.03
CA LEU A 184 4.33 8.56 -7.26
C LEU A 184 5.22 9.00 -8.42
N ASP A 185 6.14 9.94 -8.19
CA ASP A 185 7.11 10.40 -9.21
C ASP A 185 7.99 9.24 -9.72
N ARG A 186 8.43 8.34 -8.82
CA ARG A 186 9.17 7.13 -9.21
C ARG A 186 8.33 6.18 -10.06
N ALA A 187 7.05 6.03 -9.73
CA ALA A 187 6.12 5.24 -10.53
C ALA A 187 5.96 5.84 -11.94
N GLU A 188 5.78 7.15 -12.05
CA GLU A 188 5.63 7.86 -13.32
C GLU A 188 6.87 7.67 -14.21
N GLN A 189 8.08 7.82 -13.67
CA GLN A 189 9.32 7.56 -14.40
C GLN A 189 9.42 6.12 -14.91
N LYS A 190 8.84 5.14 -14.20
CA LYS A 190 8.77 3.75 -14.68
C LYS A 190 7.72 3.57 -15.75
N ALA A 191 6.60 4.28 -15.66
CA ALA A 191 5.55 4.26 -16.68
C ALA A 191 6.05 4.72 -18.07
N GLU A 192 7.01 5.65 -18.13
CA GLU A 192 7.64 6.11 -19.37
C GLU A 192 8.32 4.98 -20.18
N ARG A 193 8.60 3.85 -19.54
CA ARG A 193 9.22 2.67 -20.18
C ARG A 193 8.21 1.66 -20.69
N LEU A 194 6.93 1.87 -20.41
CA LEU A 194 5.86 1.01 -20.90
C LEU A 194 5.56 1.31 -22.37
N SER A 195 5.13 0.31 -23.12
CA SER A 195 4.61 0.53 -24.47
C SER A 195 3.36 1.41 -24.46
N VAL A 196 3.00 1.99 -25.59
CA VAL A 196 1.80 2.84 -25.70
C VAL A 196 0.55 2.08 -25.26
N GLU A 197 0.42 0.81 -25.67
CA GLU A 197 -0.73 -0.03 -25.34
C GLU A 197 -0.83 -0.31 -23.83
N LEU A 198 0.30 -0.54 -23.16
CA LEU A 198 0.34 -0.73 -21.71
C LEU A 198 0.08 0.58 -20.98
N SER A 199 0.61 1.70 -21.49
CA SER A 199 0.35 3.02 -20.92
C SER A 199 -1.13 3.40 -20.98
N ASP A 200 -1.82 3.09 -22.07
CA ASP A 200 -3.25 3.34 -22.23
C ASP A 200 -4.09 2.62 -21.16
N VAL A 201 -3.66 1.45 -20.72
CA VAL A 201 -4.35 0.67 -19.67
C VAL A 201 -3.92 1.09 -18.26
N THR A 202 -2.66 1.46 -18.07
CA THR A 202 -2.15 1.84 -16.72
C THR A 202 -2.49 3.27 -16.33
N THR A 203 -2.58 4.19 -17.29
CA THR A 203 -2.87 5.62 -17.04
C THR A 203 -4.16 5.85 -16.23
N PRO A 204 -5.31 5.21 -16.53
CA PRO A 204 -6.51 5.37 -15.72
C PRO A 204 -6.32 4.92 -14.26
N VAL A 205 -5.57 3.84 -14.04
CA VAL A 205 -5.28 3.33 -12.67
C VAL A 205 -4.39 4.32 -11.92
N GLN A 206 -3.33 4.81 -12.57
CA GLN A 206 -2.45 5.83 -11.99
C GLN A 206 -3.22 7.09 -11.62
N LYS A 207 -4.11 7.56 -12.49
CA LYS A 207 -4.95 8.73 -12.23
C LYS A 207 -5.82 8.54 -10.98
N LEU A 208 -6.48 7.39 -10.85
CA LEU A 208 -7.30 7.07 -9.67
C LEU A 208 -6.46 7.07 -8.38
N ILE A 209 -5.27 6.49 -8.41
CA ILE A 209 -4.36 6.47 -7.26
C ILE A 209 -3.87 7.88 -6.93
N ASN A 210 -3.48 8.68 -7.92
CA ASN A 210 -3.07 10.06 -7.72
C ASN A 210 -4.19 10.93 -7.11
N GLU A 211 -5.42 10.75 -7.57
CA GLU A 211 -6.60 11.43 -7.01
C GLU A 211 -6.84 11.01 -5.55
N ALA A 212 -6.75 9.73 -5.24
CA ALA A 212 -6.89 9.21 -3.87
C ALA A 212 -5.79 9.74 -2.95
N CYS A 213 -4.53 9.72 -3.39
CA CYS A 213 -3.38 10.25 -2.66
C CYS A 213 -3.52 11.77 -2.40
N THR A 214 -3.96 12.53 -3.41
CA THR A 214 -4.20 13.95 -3.27
C THR A 214 -5.33 14.24 -2.27
N ALA A 215 -6.42 13.49 -2.35
CA ALA A 215 -7.54 13.61 -1.43
C ALA A 215 -7.15 13.28 0.03
N ALA A 216 -6.25 12.32 0.22
CA ALA A 216 -5.75 11.94 1.54
C ALA A 216 -5.03 13.09 2.26
N CYS A 217 -4.36 13.98 1.51
CA CYS A 217 -3.63 15.13 2.04
C CYS A 217 -4.55 16.32 2.41
N THR A 218 -5.83 16.31 2.01
CA THR A 218 -6.75 17.40 2.36
C THR A 218 -7.28 17.19 3.77
N ASN A 219 -7.18 18.21 4.63
CA ASN A 219 -7.80 18.16 5.96
C ASN A 219 -9.32 18.20 5.84
N SER A 220 -10.02 17.24 6.46
CA SER A 220 -11.49 17.29 6.58
C SER A 220 -12.00 18.30 7.62
N ALA A 221 -11.11 19.02 8.27
CA ALA A 221 -11.45 20.06 9.25
C ALA A 221 -11.61 21.42 8.57
N SER A 222 -12.76 21.62 7.93
CA SER A 222 -13.30 22.95 7.59
C SER A 222 -14.80 23.00 7.87
#